data_02e7ca91161e78169707c4e5bd55daa3
#
_entry.id   02e7ca91161e78169707c4e5bd55daa3
#
_cell.length_a   1.000
_cell.length_b   1.000
_cell.length_c   1.000
_cell.angle_alpha   90.00
_cell.angle_beta   90.00
_cell.angle_gamma   90.00
#
_symmetry.space_group_name_H-M   'P 1'
#
loop_
_entity.id
_entity.type
_entity.pdbx_description
1 polymer ?
#
loop_
_entity_poly.entity_id
_entity_poly.type
_entity_poly.pdbx_seq_one_letter_code
_entity_poly.pdbx_strand_id
1 'polypeptide(L)'
;MSVVVANLSASDDYFRFFGLNQQFNIDLPALDQAYLAIQREVHPDRHARGSDSEQRIAMQMATLANTAFQTLKNPIQRGLYICQLHGVDAKLETNTAMPAAFLMKQMEWRESLDEQEEDLPALEALMAEVEESKAETLVEITQAIDGAKNYQRAAELLRGLLFIDKFAVELDDTIAALI
;
A
#
# COMPACT_ATOMS: atom_id res chain seq x y z
N MET A 1 -17.25 -4.62 -26.93
CA MET A 1 -16.31 -4.07 -25.93
C MET A 1 -16.85 -2.72 -25.49
N SER A 2 -17.09 -2.56 -24.18
CA SER A 2 -17.55 -1.29 -23.63
C SER A 2 -16.47 -0.22 -23.82
N VAL A 3 -16.86 1.05 -23.98
CA VAL A 3 -15.97 2.20 -24.22
C VAL A 3 -14.89 2.34 -23.12
N VAL A 4 -15.15 1.81 -21.92
CA VAL A 4 -14.22 1.84 -20.77
C VAL A 4 -12.98 0.97 -21.01
N VAL A 5 -13.13 -0.23 -21.57
CA VAL A 5 -11.99 -1.14 -21.82
C VAL A 5 -11.20 -0.77 -23.08
N ALA A 6 -11.86 -0.14 -24.05
CA ALA A 6 -11.21 0.29 -25.31
C ALA A 6 -10.19 1.43 -25.11
N ASN A 7 -10.28 2.19 -24.00
CA ASN A 7 -9.36 3.28 -23.65
C ASN A 7 -8.30 2.92 -22.60
N LEU A 8 -8.34 1.70 -22.05
CA LEU A 8 -7.35 1.23 -21.08
C LEU A 8 -6.13 0.70 -21.84
N SER A 9 -4.99 1.35 -21.66
CA SER A 9 -3.70 0.87 -22.16
C SER A 9 -2.92 0.19 -21.04
N ALA A 10 -2.27 -0.92 -21.34
CA ALA A 10 -1.33 -1.56 -20.43
C ALA A 10 -0.09 -0.69 -20.12
N SER A 11 0.06 0.43 -20.86
CA SER A 11 1.11 1.44 -20.65
C SER A 11 0.67 2.59 -19.73
N ASP A 12 -0.60 2.66 -19.34
CA ASP A 12 -1.08 3.67 -18.40
C ASP A 12 -0.59 3.35 -16.97
N ASP A 13 -0.34 4.39 -16.18
CA ASP A 13 -0.13 4.18 -14.75
C ASP A 13 -1.40 3.67 -14.07
N TYR A 14 -1.26 3.03 -12.91
CA TYR A 14 -2.38 2.39 -12.22
C TYR A 14 -3.50 3.35 -11.82
N PHE A 15 -3.18 4.62 -11.57
CA PHE A 15 -4.19 5.64 -11.26
C PHE A 15 -5.06 5.93 -12.48
N ARG A 16 -4.44 6.18 -13.64
CA ARG A 16 -5.15 6.40 -14.90
C ARG A 16 -5.95 5.17 -15.32
N PHE A 17 -5.41 3.98 -15.05
CA PHE A 17 -6.10 2.71 -15.32
C PHE A 17 -7.46 2.64 -14.62
N PHE A 18 -7.57 3.16 -13.39
CA PHE A 18 -8.83 3.22 -12.64
C PHE A 18 -9.56 4.57 -12.75
N GLY A 19 -9.08 5.52 -13.56
CA GLY A 19 -9.66 6.85 -13.70
C GLY A 19 -9.49 7.72 -12.44
N LEU A 20 -8.46 7.47 -11.64
CA LEU A 20 -8.14 8.21 -10.43
C LEU A 20 -7.06 9.26 -10.67
N ASN A 21 -7.04 10.29 -9.83
CA ASN A 21 -5.91 11.21 -9.79
C ASN A 21 -4.71 10.54 -9.13
N GLN A 22 -3.50 10.85 -9.64
CA GLN A 22 -2.25 10.40 -9.04
C GLN A 22 -1.98 11.17 -7.75
N GLN A 23 -2.38 10.59 -6.62
CA GLN A 23 -2.19 11.15 -5.28
C GLN A 23 -2.12 10.01 -4.26
N PHE A 24 -1.53 10.30 -3.09
CA PHE A 24 -1.44 9.32 -2.02
C PHE A 24 -2.78 9.13 -1.30
N ASN A 25 -3.49 10.22 -1.02
CA ASN A 25 -4.81 10.17 -0.41
C ASN A 25 -5.90 9.98 -1.47
N ILE A 26 -6.15 8.71 -1.85
CA ILE A 26 -7.16 8.34 -2.85
C ILE A 26 -8.52 8.02 -2.21
N ASP A 27 -9.57 8.13 -3.02
CA ASP A 27 -10.91 7.63 -2.70
C ASP A 27 -10.94 6.10 -2.85
N LEU A 28 -10.80 5.37 -1.73
CA LEU A 28 -10.81 3.89 -1.74
C LEU A 28 -12.15 3.31 -2.22
N PRO A 29 -13.33 3.83 -1.83
CA PRO A 29 -14.61 3.45 -2.43
C PRO A 29 -14.65 3.60 -3.95
N ALA A 30 -14.10 4.68 -4.49
CA ALA A 30 -14.03 4.87 -5.94
C ALA A 30 -13.10 3.85 -6.62
N LEU A 31 -11.95 3.53 -5.99
CA LEU A 31 -11.06 2.47 -6.45
C LEU A 31 -11.76 1.10 -6.45
N ASP A 32 -12.47 0.75 -5.38
CA ASP A 32 -13.20 -0.52 -5.26
C ASP A 32 -14.28 -0.62 -6.37
N GLN A 33 -15.03 0.46 -6.63
CA GLN A 33 -16.05 0.50 -7.68
C GLN A 33 -15.44 0.35 -9.10
N ALA A 34 -14.34 1.07 -9.38
CA ALA A 34 -13.66 0.99 -10.65
C ALA A 34 -13.09 -0.42 -10.91
N TYR A 35 -12.49 -1.03 -9.89
CA TYR A 35 -12.00 -2.40 -9.96
C TYR A 35 -13.12 -3.40 -10.27
N LEU A 36 -14.25 -3.33 -9.55
CA LEU A 36 -15.40 -4.21 -9.79
C LEU A 36 -15.99 -4.03 -11.20
N ALA A 37 -16.01 -2.80 -11.72
CA ALA A 37 -16.48 -2.53 -13.07
C ALA A 37 -15.58 -3.19 -14.11
N ILE A 38 -14.25 -3.06 -13.97
CA ILE A 38 -13.27 -3.69 -14.86
C ILE A 38 -13.37 -5.23 -14.76
N GLN A 39 -13.44 -5.78 -13.55
CA GLN A 39 -13.56 -7.23 -13.34
C GLN A 39 -14.77 -7.82 -14.08
N ARG A 40 -15.91 -7.13 -14.04
CA ARG A 40 -17.12 -7.56 -14.77
C ARG A 40 -16.93 -7.56 -16.30
N GLU A 41 -16.16 -6.60 -16.82
CA GLU A 41 -15.89 -6.47 -18.26
C GLU A 41 -14.91 -7.54 -18.76
N VAL A 42 -13.87 -7.85 -17.97
CA VAL A 42 -12.80 -8.79 -18.38
C VAL A 42 -13.00 -10.21 -17.89
N HIS A 43 -14.16 -10.53 -17.28
CA HIS A 43 -14.41 -11.85 -16.72
C HIS A 43 -14.30 -12.93 -17.81
N PRO A 44 -13.57 -14.04 -17.58
CA PRO A 44 -13.36 -15.11 -18.58
C PRO A 44 -14.65 -15.63 -19.18
N ASP A 45 -15.73 -15.79 -18.40
CA ASP A 45 -17.02 -16.30 -18.89
C ASP A 45 -17.65 -15.41 -19.96
N ARG A 46 -17.42 -14.10 -19.93
CA ARG A 46 -17.92 -13.18 -20.97
C ARG A 46 -17.17 -13.34 -22.29
N HIS A 47 -15.93 -13.79 -22.23
CA HIS A 47 -15.06 -13.98 -23.40
C HIS A 47 -14.91 -15.45 -23.81
N ALA A 48 -15.60 -16.39 -23.14
CA ALA A 48 -15.52 -17.83 -23.41
C ALA A 48 -15.86 -18.21 -24.84
N ARG A 49 -16.67 -17.40 -25.55
CA ARG A 49 -17.05 -17.56 -26.95
C ARG A 49 -16.28 -16.63 -27.90
N GLY A 50 -15.35 -15.85 -27.40
CA GLY A 50 -14.51 -14.97 -28.18
C GLY A 50 -13.36 -15.72 -28.85
N SER A 51 -12.62 -15.02 -29.72
CA SER A 51 -11.38 -15.54 -30.29
C SER A 51 -10.29 -15.73 -29.24
N ASP A 52 -9.31 -16.59 -29.52
CA ASP A 52 -8.14 -16.79 -28.64
C ASP A 52 -7.41 -15.48 -28.31
N SER A 53 -7.42 -14.52 -29.23
CA SER A 53 -6.86 -13.18 -29.03
C SER A 53 -7.66 -12.37 -28.00
N GLU A 54 -8.99 -12.38 -28.08
CA GLU A 54 -9.88 -11.68 -27.14
C GLU A 54 -9.78 -12.27 -25.73
N GLN A 55 -9.73 -13.61 -25.64
CA GLN A 55 -9.55 -14.31 -24.35
C GLN A 55 -8.20 -13.94 -23.70
N ARG A 56 -7.13 -13.89 -24.50
CA ARG A 56 -5.79 -13.53 -24.02
C ARG A 56 -5.74 -12.09 -23.52
N ILE A 57 -6.33 -11.15 -24.25
CA ILE A 57 -6.42 -9.75 -23.85
C ILE A 57 -7.23 -9.62 -22.56
N ALA A 58 -8.38 -10.28 -22.45
CA ALA A 58 -9.19 -10.24 -21.23
C ALA A 58 -8.43 -10.77 -20.02
N MET A 59 -7.66 -11.86 -20.16
CA MET A 59 -6.83 -12.41 -19.10
C MET A 59 -5.69 -11.47 -18.69
N GLN A 60 -5.01 -10.85 -19.64
CA GLN A 60 -3.96 -9.86 -19.36
C GLN A 60 -4.53 -8.64 -18.62
N MET A 61 -5.67 -8.13 -19.03
CA MET A 61 -6.35 -7.01 -18.39
C MET A 61 -6.84 -7.37 -16.98
N ALA A 62 -7.34 -8.58 -16.77
CA ALA A 62 -7.73 -9.06 -15.43
C ALA A 62 -6.51 -9.13 -14.49
N THR A 63 -5.38 -9.65 -14.96
CA THR A 63 -4.13 -9.72 -14.19
C THR A 63 -3.62 -8.32 -13.85
N LEU A 64 -3.61 -7.41 -14.82
CA LEU A 64 -3.20 -6.03 -14.61
C LEU A 64 -4.11 -5.32 -13.61
N ALA A 65 -5.44 -5.49 -13.74
CA ALA A 65 -6.40 -4.92 -12.80
C ALA A 65 -6.18 -5.39 -11.36
N ASN A 66 -5.90 -6.69 -11.17
CA ASN A 66 -5.59 -7.24 -9.86
C ASN A 66 -4.31 -6.64 -9.26
N THR A 67 -3.23 -6.61 -10.02
CA THR A 67 -1.95 -6.05 -9.57
C THR A 67 -2.08 -4.57 -9.23
N ALA A 68 -2.70 -3.78 -10.12
CA ALA A 68 -2.91 -2.36 -9.92
C ALA A 68 -3.79 -2.07 -8.70
N PHE A 69 -4.87 -2.84 -8.53
CA PHE A 69 -5.76 -2.72 -7.38
C PHE A 69 -5.04 -3.00 -6.05
N GLN A 70 -4.31 -4.10 -5.95
CA GLN A 70 -3.55 -4.44 -4.74
C GLN A 70 -2.50 -3.37 -4.42
N THR A 71 -1.80 -2.87 -5.43
CA THR A 71 -0.81 -1.81 -5.28
C THR A 71 -1.45 -0.51 -4.75
N LEU A 72 -2.57 -0.08 -5.34
CA LEU A 72 -3.21 1.16 -4.93
C LEU A 72 -4.00 1.04 -3.62
N LYS A 73 -4.53 -0.12 -3.30
CA LYS A 73 -5.27 -0.35 -2.06
C LYS A 73 -4.37 -0.31 -0.82
N ASN A 74 -3.19 -0.86 -0.90
CA ASN A 74 -2.22 -0.84 0.19
C ASN A 74 -1.49 0.51 0.24
N PRO A 75 -1.53 1.27 1.35
CA PRO A 75 -0.92 2.61 1.44
C PRO A 75 0.59 2.58 1.24
N ILE A 76 1.30 1.57 1.74
CA ILE A 76 2.76 1.45 1.57
C ILE A 76 3.08 1.20 0.10
N GLN A 77 2.44 0.22 -0.54
CA GLN A 77 2.67 -0.10 -1.94
C GLN A 77 2.29 1.06 -2.86
N ARG A 78 1.19 1.77 -2.56
CA ARG A 78 0.77 2.97 -3.28
C ARG A 78 1.82 4.07 -3.19
N GLY A 79 2.33 4.35 -1.99
CA GLY A 79 3.37 5.37 -1.80
C GLY A 79 4.66 5.03 -2.54
N LEU A 80 5.13 3.78 -2.45
CA LEU A 80 6.31 3.28 -3.16
C LEU A 80 6.12 3.39 -4.68
N TYR A 81 4.95 3.03 -5.18
CA TYR A 81 4.61 3.13 -6.59
C TYR A 81 4.64 4.60 -7.08
N ILE A 82 4.08 5.54 -6.30
CA ILE A 82 4.16 6.96 -6.63
C ILE A 82 5.62 7.44 -6.68
N CYS A 83 6.44 7.08 -5.67
CA CYS A 83 7.86 7.42 -5.67
C CYS A 83 8.56 6.89 -6.93
N GLN A 84 8.30 5.63 -7.32
CA GLN A 84 8.85 5.02 -8.53
C GLN A 84 8.43 5.75 -9.80
N LEU A 85 7.16 6.17 -9.94
CA LEU A 85 6.68 6.95 -11.08
C LEU A 85 7.43 8.30 -11.23
N HIS A 86 7.94 8.84 -10.12
CA HIS A 86 8.74 10.07 -10.10
C HIS A 86 10.25 9.83 -10.04
N GLY A 87 10.69 8.61 -10.36
CA GLY A 87 12.11 8.26 -10.47
C GLY A 87 12.84 8.12 -9.13
N VAL A 88 12.10 8.02 -8.03
CA VAL A 88 12.66 7.81 -6.69
C VAL A 88 12.50 6.34 -6.30
N ASP A 89 13.65 5.66 -6.19
CA ASP A 89 13.70 4.30 -5.62
C ASP A 89 13.86 4.40 -4.10
N ALA A 90 12.92 3.80 -3.37
CA ALA A 90 12.96 3.76 -1.91
C ALA A 90 14.13 2.91 -1.37
N LYS A 91 14.79 2.11 -2.23
CA LYS A 91 15.95 1.26 -1.88
C LYS A 91 15.72 0.41 -0.63
N LEU A 92 14.55 -0.20 -0.53
CA LEU A 92 14.14 -0.97 0.65
C LEU A 92 15.10 -2.08 1.03
N GLU A 93 15.78 -2.68 0.05
CA GLU A 93 16.72 -3.79 0.24
C GLU A 93 18.14 -3.33 0.61
N THR A 94 18.53 -2.12 0.22
CA THR A 94 19.92 -1.67 0.31
C THR A 94 20.14 -0.49 1.26
N ASN A 95 19.10 0.26 1.60
CA ASN A 95 19.19 1.42 2.46
C ASN A 95 18.39 1.22 3.74
N THR A 96 19.07 0.83 4.81
CA THR A 96 18.53 0.69 6.18
C THR A 96 18.79 1.93 7.05
N ALA A 97 19.33 3.00 6.49
CA ALA A 97 19.60 4.23 7.24
C ALA A 97 18.28 4.88 7.66
N MET A 98 18.10 5.00 8.96
CA MET A 98 16.93 5.60 9.59
C MET A 98 17.38 6.72 10.53
N PRO A 99 16.55 7.77 10.77
CA PRO A 99 16.85 8.78 11.78
C PRO A 99 17.08 8.15 13.16
N ALA A 100 18.07 8.68 13.91
CA ALA A 100 18.40 8.13 15.23
C ALA A 100 17.18 8.11 16.18
N ALA A 101 16.36 9.17 16.16
CA ALA A 101 15.14 9.23 16.97
C ALA A 101 14.15 8.09 16.65
N PHE A 102 14.02 7.73 15.36
CA PHE A 102 13.19 6.60 14.96
C PHE A 102 13.75 5.26 15.46
N LEU A 103 15.07 5.07 15.37
CA LEU A 103 15.71 3.86 15.87
C LEU A 103 15.57 3.74 17.40
N MET A 104 15.70 4.83 18.13
CA MET A 104 15.48 4.86 19.59
C MET A 104 14.05 4.44 19.94
N LYS A 105 13.04 5.00 19.26
CA LYS A 105 11.64 4.63 19.48
C LYS A 105 11.38 3.16 19.19
N GLN A 106 11.98 2.61 18.14
CA GLN A 106 11.90 1.18 17.83
C GLN A 106 12.55 0.29 18.90
N MET A 107 13.65 0.74 19.49
CA MET A 107 14.28 0.02 20.61
C MET A 107 13.38 0.03 21.86
N GLU A 108 12.81 1.19 22.21
CA GLU A 108 11.86 1.33 23.32
C GLU A 108 10.65 0.41 23.16
N TRP A 109 10.09 0.33 21.97
CA TRP A 109 8.98 -0.57 21.68
C TRP A 109 9.35 -2.06 21.84
N ARG A 110 10.56 -2.44 21.38
CA ARG A 110 11.03 -3.82 21.54
C ARG A 110 11.31 -4.17 23.01
N GLU A 111 11.94 -3.26 23.76
CA GLU A 111 12.11 -3.43 25.20
C GLU A 111 10.77 -3.58 25.91
N SER A 112 9.78 -2.74 25.58
CA SER A 112 8.44 -2.83 26.16
C SER A 112 7.74 -4.15 25.81
N LEU A 113 7.90 -4.66 24.59
CA LEU A 113 7.35 -5.96 24.18
C LEU A 113 7.99 -7.09 24.98
N ASP A 114 9.32 -7.11 25.06
CA ASP A 114 10.08 -8.15 25.77
C ASP A 114 9.79 -8.16 27.28
N GLU A 115 9.66 -6.98 27.91
CA GLU A 115 9.39 -6.86 29.35
C GLU A 115 7.94 -7.18 29.74
N GLN A 116 7.00 -7.02 28.80
CA GLN A 116 5.56 -7.09 29.06
C GLN A 116 4.86 -8.22 28.28
N GLU A 117 5.62 -9.23 27.84
CA GLU A 117 5.14 -10.30 26.94
C GLU A 117 3.90 -11.05 27.46
N GLU A 118 3.68 -11.08 28.78
CA GLU A 118 2.54 -11.73 29.44
C GLU A 118 1.48 -10.73 29.98
N ASP A 119 1.69 -9.41 29.81
CA ASP A 119 0.78 -8.36 30.31
C ASP A 119 -0.11 -7.82 29.18
N LEU A 120 -1.26 -8.47 28.97
CA LEU A 120 -2.20 -8.10 27.91
C LEU A 120 -2.59 -6.61 27.92
N PRO A 121 -2.99 -5.97 29.04
CA PRO A 121 -3.27 -4.53 29.07
C PRO A 121 -2.10 -3.66 28.64
N ALA A 122 -0.88 -4.03 28.97
CA ALA A 122 0.32 -3.29 28.59
C ALA A 122 0.63 -3.44 27.10
N LEU A 123 0.45 -4.64 26.54
CA LEU A 123 0.59 -4.88 25.09
C LEU A 123 -0.48 -4.16 24.28
N GLU A 124 -1.72 -4.10 24.75
CA GLU A 124 -2.78 -3.31 24.11
C GLU A 124 -2.47 -1.80 24.12
N ALA A 125 -1.90 -1.29 25.22
CA ALA A 125 -1.44 0.10 25.28
C ALA A 125 -0.28 0.38 24.32
N LEU A 126 0.68 -0.54 24.22
CA LEU A 126 1.76 -0.46 23.23
C LEU A 126 1.23 -0.50 21.80
N MET A 127 0.25 -1.34 21.50
CA MET A 127 -0.39 -1.39 20.18
C MET A 127 -1.04 -0.06 19.83
N ALA A 128 -1.73 0.59 20.79
CA ALA A 128 -2.32 1.90 20.57
C ALA A 128 -1.26 2.97 20.22
N GLU A 129 -0.09 2.95 20.88
CA GLU A 129 1.02 3.85 20.59
C GLU A 129 1.61 3.59 19.18
N VAL A 130 1.77 2.33 18.80
CA VAL A 130 2.26 1.93 17.48
C VAL A 130 1.31 2.38 16.37
N GLU A 131 0.01 2.19 16.56
CA GLU A 131 -1.01 2.63 15.60
C GLU A 131 -1.10 4.16 15.50
N GLU A 132 -0.93 4.91 16.59
CA GLU A 132 -0.82 6.36 16.57
C GLU A 132 0.39 6.81 15.73
N SER A 133 1.57 6.22 15.97
CA SER A 133 2.79 6.52 15.21
C SER A 133 2.63 6.18 13.72
N LYS A 134 1.92 5.10 13.39
CA LYS A 134 1.57 4.72 12.02
C LYS A 134 0.68 5.79 11.37
N ALA A 135 -0.36 6.24 12.07
CA ALA A 135 -1.28 7.26 11.58
C ALA A 135 -0.56 8.61 11.33
N GLU A 136 0.30 9.05 12.26
CA GLU A 136 1.12 10.25 12.10
C GLU A 136 2.04 10.15 10.87
N THR A 137 2.72 9.01 10.70
CA THR A 137 3.59 8.77 9.55
C THR A 137 2.81 8.81 8.22
N LEU A 138 1.60 8.27 8.17
CA LEU A 138 0.72 8.35 6.98
C LEU A 138 0.32 9.78 6.64
N VAL A 139 0.08 10.63 7.65
CA VAL A 139 -0.19 12.06 7.45
C VAL A 139 1.05 12.76 6.87
N GLU A 140 2.24 12.50 7.40
CA GLU A 140 3.50 13.07 6.87
C GLU A 140 3.74 12.61 5.42
N ILE A 141 3.49 11.35 5.08
CA ILE A 141 3.61 10.83 3.71
C ILE A 141 2.63 11.57 2.79
N THR A 142 1.39 11.76 3.23
CA THR A 142 0.38 12.50 2.47
C THR A 142 0.87 13.92 2.19
N GLN A 143 1.39 14.63 3.19
CA GLN A 143 1.93 15.97 3.03
C GLN A 143 3.14 16.00 2.09
N ALA A 144 4.04 15.02 2.20
CA ALA A 144 5.22 14.93 1.35
C ALA A 144 4.85 14.68 -0.12
N ILE A 145 3.91 13.75 -0.40
CA ILE A 145 3.50 13.38 -1.76
C ILE A 145 2.51 14.39 -2.32
N ASP A 146 1.38 14.59 -1.66
CA ASP A 146 0.25 15.35 -2.22
C ASP A 146 0.46 16.85 -2.08
N GLY A 147 1.08 17.29 -0.98
CA GLY A 147 1.37 18.69 -0.70
C GLY A 147 2.66 19.17 -1.37
N ALA A 148 3.80 18.71 -0.85
CA ALA A 148 5.12 19.25 -1.20
C ALA A 148 5.74 18.64 -2.47
N LYS A 149 5.19 17.54 -3.00
CA LYS A 149 5.79 16.75 -4.11
C LYS A 149 7.24 16.33 -3.82
N ASN A 150 7.55 16.10 -2.55
CA ASN A 150 8.86 15.68 -2.07
C ASN A 150 8.92 14.15 -1.97
N TYR A 151 9.11 13.49 -3.10
CA TYR A 151 9.11 12.02 -3.20
C TYR A 151 10.31 11.38 -2.51
N GLN A 152 11.42 12.11 -2.37
CA GLN A 152 12.58 11.62 -1.62
C GLN A 152 12.25 11.51 -0.12
N ARG A 153 11.62 12.55 0.46
CA ARG A 153 11.14 12.51 1.85
C ARG A 153 10.08 11.44 2.04
N ALA A 154 9.16 11.31 1.09
CA ALA A 154 8.15 10.25 1.12
C ALA A 154 8.76 8.85 1.15
N ALA A 155 9.79 8.59 0.35
CA ALA A 155 10.50 7.30 0.34
C ALA A 155 11.18 6.99 1.68
N GLU A 156 11.72 8.01 2.37
CA GLU A 156 12.28 7.85 3.72
C GLU A 156 11.21 7.48 4.74
N LEU A 157 10.07 8.18 4.71
CA LEU A 157 8.94 7.91 5.59
C LEU A 157 8.32 6.53 5.34
N LEU A 158 8.20 6.12 4.07
CA LEU A 158 7.70 4.80 3.69
C LEU A 158 8.60 3.67 4.20
N ARG A 159 9.93 3.86 4.22
CA ARG A 159 10.83 2.90 4.87
C ARG A 159 10.53 2.76 6.37
N GLY A 160 10.34 3.90 7.06
CA GLY A 160 9.95 3.90 8.47
C GLY A 160 8.62 3.18 8.70
N LEU A 161 7.63 3.48 7.88
CA LEU A 161 6.31 2.87 7.96
C LEU A 161 6.35 1.34 7.80
N LEU A 162 7.23 0.82 6.95
CA LEU A 162 7.44 -0.64 6.82
C LEU A 162 7.94 -1.29 8.10
N PHE A 163 8.81 -0.62 8.86
CA PHE A 163 9.28 -1.11 10.16
C PHE A 163 8.18 -1.07 11.21
N ILE A 164 7.40 0.02 11.24
CA ILE A 164 6.24 0.16 12.13
C ILE A 164 5.22 -0.95 11.84
N ASP A 165 4.91 -1.18 10.57
CA ASP A 165 3.92 -2.19 10.15
C ASP A 165 4.37 -3.62 10.52
N LYS A 166 5.65 -3.95 10.34
CA LYS A 166 6.21 -5.23 10.77
C LYS A 166 6.14 -5.43 12.28
N PHE A 167 6.45 -4.38 13.05
CA PHE A 167 6.38 -4.45 14.50
C PHE A 167 4.93 -4.59 14.99
N ALA A 168 3.99 -3.89 14.35
CA ALA A 168 2.56 -4.02 14.65
C ALA A 168 2.06 -5.46 14.44
N VAL A 169 2.49 -6.13 13.36
CA VAL A 169 2.14 -7.54 13.13
C VAL A 169 2.74 -8.45 14.22
N GLU A 170 4.01 -8.27 14.58
CA GLU A 170 4.67 -9.04 15.64
C GLU A 170 3.94 -8.88 16.99
N LEU A 171 3.54 -7.64 17.31
CA LEU A 171 2.81 -7.32 18.52
C LEU A 171 1.40 -7.93 18.52
N ASP A 172 0.70 -7.88 17.37
CA ASP A 172 -0.63 -8.49 17.19
C ASP A 172 -0.58 -10.02 17.38
N ASP A 173 0.45 -10.68 16.83
CA ASP A 173 0.69 -12.10 17.01
C ASP A 173 0.94 -12.46 18.49
N THR A 174 1.68 -11.61 19.23
CA THR A 174 1.92 -11.79 20.66
C THR A 174 0.64 -11.64 21.48
N ILE A 175 -0.15 -10.61 21.20
CA ILE A 175 -1.47 -10.40 21.83
C ILE A 175 -2.40 -11.57 21.55
N ALA A 176 -2.46 -12.05 20.31
CA ALA A 176 -3.31 -13.17 19.91
C ALA A 176 -2.94 -14.48 20.62
N ALA A 177 -1.67 -14.66 21.00
CA ALA A 177 -1.20 -15.84 21.72
C ALA A 177 -1.65 -15.87 23.21
N LEU A 178 -2.07 -14.73 23.77
CA LEU A 178 -2.53 -14.60 25.17
C LEU A 178 -4.05 -14.74 25.32
N ILE A 179 -4.82 -14.75 24.24
CA ILE A 179 -6.27 -14.83 24.21
C ILE A 179 -6.75 -16.23 23.84
#